data_fb1ff5d4f4084b37e905f5a778ab1f73
#
_entry.id   fb1ff5d4f4084b37e905f5a778ab1f73
#
_cell.length_a   1.000
_cell.length_b   1.000
_cell.length_c   1.000
_cell.angle_alpha   90.00
_cell.angle_beta   90.00
_cell.angle_gamma   90.00
#
_symmetry.space_group_name_H-M   'P 1'
#
loop_
_entity.id
_entity.type
_entity.pdbx_description
1 polymer ?
#
loop_
_entity_poly.entity_id
_entity_poly.type
_entity_poly.pdbx_seq_one_letter_code
_entity_poly.pdbx_strand_id
1 'polypeptide(L)'
;GACGILFGFAIASKWIGFYAGAGLAVAFFTTLYKRYKEYKEAKQYLAAAEGVEGKRKEFCTHIVQTFPRYTIQTLLFCVGFFLIIPAIIYLLSYLPYLLCAEKPYTLADVWGVQTYMFNYHSQLTATHPFQSPWYQWPLMIRPIYYYAGANLPEGMMRSIAAFGNPAVWWTGFASVIACLFMLANRAWRKEPDKKDALVYVLICLAGAFLPWVFITRATFIYHY
;
A
#
# COMPACT_ATOMS: atom_id res chain seq x y z
N GLY A 1 -15.75 -1.70 -1.78
CA GLY A 1 -15.79 -3.15 -1.98
C GLY A 1 -14.64 -3.64 -2.87
N ALA A 2 -14.60 -3.24 -4.14
CA ALA A 2 -13.59 -3.74 -5.11
C ALA A 2 -12.13 -3.60 -4.62
N CYS A 3 -11.77 -2.47 -4.06
CA CYS A 3 -10.41 -2.23 -3.53
C CYS A 3 -10.01 -3.27 -2.46
N GLY A 4 -10.92 -3.63 -1.55
CA GLY A 4 -10.65 -4.63 -0.52
C GLY A 4 -10.46 -6.04 -1.10
N ILE A 5 -11.24 -6.40 -2.13
CA ILE A 5 -11.09 -7.69 -2.84
C ILE A 5 -9.72 -7.74 -3.53
N LEU A 6 -9.37 -6.69 -4.29
CA LEU A 6 -8.06 -6.59 -4.97
C LEU A 6 -6.91 -6.61 -3.97
N PHE A 7 -7.08 -5.99 -2.80
CA PHE A 7 -6.12 -6.04 -1.71
C PHE A 7 -5.92 -7.47 -1.20
N GLY A 8 -7.00 -8.25 -1.07
CA GLY A 8 -6.94 -9.68 -0.72
C GLY A 8 -6.14 -10.49 -1.74
N PHE A 9 -6.38 -10.31 -3.03
CA PHE A 9 -5.60 -10.96 -4.09
C PHE A 9 -4.12 -10.53 -4.08
N ALA A 10 -3.84 -9.25 -3.82
CA ALA A 10 -2.47 -8.77 -3.72
C ALA A 10 -1.70 -9.46 -2.58
N ILE A 11 -2.31 -9.60 -1.40
CA ILE A 11 -1.70 -10.29 -0.25
C ILE A 11 -1.54 -11.79 -0.55
N ALA A 12 -2.55 -12.42 -1.16
CA ALA A 12 -2.50 -13.83 -1.54
C ALA A 12 -1.39 -14.12 -2.57
N SER A 13 -1.11 -13.17 -3.45
CA SER A 13 -0.03 -13.29 -4.43
C SER A 13 1.36 -13.08 -3.81
N LYS A 14 1.51 -12.12 -2.91
CA LYS A 14 2.78 -11.81 -2.23
C LYS A 14 2.55 -10.96 -1.00
N TRP A 15 3.24 -11.25 0.10
CA TRP A 15 3.12 -10.50 1.36
C TRP A 15 3.45 -9.01 1.27
N ILE A 16 4.17 -8.59 0.24
CA ILE A 16 4.39 -7.16 -0.05
C ILE A 16 3.07 -6.38 -0.22
N GLY A 17 1.97 -7.08 -0.58
CA GLY A 17 0.63 -6.49 -0.61
C GLY A 17 0.22 -5.82 0.69
N PHE A 18 0.72 -6.27 1.85
CA PHE A 18 0.46 -5.62 3.15
C PHE A 18 0.99 -4.19 3.22
N TYR A 19 2.03 -3.86 2.47
CA TYR A 19 2.59 -2.51 2.44
C TYR A 19 1.61 -1.50 1.83
N ALA A 20 0.88 -1.89 0.78
CA ALA A 20 -0.21 -1.09 0.25
C ALA A 20 -1.31 -0.85 1.29
N GLY A 21 -1.60 -1.85 2.13
CA GLY A 21 -2.53 -1.73 3.26
C GLY A 21 -2.13 -0.65 4.26
N ALA A 22 -0.85 -0.51 4.57
CA ALA A 22 -0.36 0.56 5.43
C ALA A 22 -0.65 1.95 4.84
N GLY A 23 -0.39 2.15 3.54
CA GLY A 23 -0.72 3.39 2.84
C GLY A 23 -2.22 3.69 2.86
N LEU A 24 -3.06 2.68 2.57
CA LEU A 24 -4.51 2.80 2.63
C LEU A 24 -5.01 3.17 4.04
N ALA A 25 -4.43 2.57 5.09
CA ALA A 25 -4.76 2.88 6.48
C ALA A 25 -4.42 4.33 6.82
N VAL A 26 -3.24 4.82 6.44
CA VAL A 26 -2.85 6.23 6.64
C VAL A 26 -3.81 7.17 5.93
N ALA A 27 -4.16 6.90 4.68
CA ALA A 27 -5.12 7.70 3.91
C ALA A 27 -6.51 7.71 4.58
N PHE A 28 -6.98 6.55 5.03
CA PHE A 28 -8.25 6.41 5.73
C PHE A 28 -8.29 7.21 7.03
N PHE A 29 -7.32 6.99 7.93
CA PHE A 29 -7.30 7.69 9.22
C PHE A 29 -7.07 9.19 9.09
N THR A 30 -6.30 9.63 8.09
CA THR A 30 -6.15 11.06 7.77
C THR A 30 -7.50 11.68 7.37
N THR A 31 -8.26 10.98 6.53
CA THR A 31 -9.60 11.44 6.11
C THR A 31 -10.58 11.43 7.28
N LEU A 32 -10.58 10.37 8.08
CA LEU A 32 -11.42 10.27 9.27
C LEU A 32 -11.12 11.41 10.27
N TYR A 33 -9.85 11.73 10.47
CA TYR A 33 -9.43 12.85 11.33
C TYR A 33 -9.91 14.20 10.80
N LYS A 34 -9.87 14.45 9.48
CA LYS A 34 -10.43 15.66 8.87
C LYS A 34 -11.94 15.76 9.17
N ARG A 35 -12.68 14.67 8.96
CA ARG A 35 -14.13 14.62 9.26
C ARG A 35 -14.43 14.80 10.75
N TYR A 36 -13.60 14.26 11.62
CA TYR A 36 -13.72 14.47 13.06
C TYR A 36 -13.50 15.94 13.45
N LYS A 37 -12.55 16.63 12.81
CA LYS A 37 -12.37 18.09 13.01
C LYS A 37 -13.60 18.87 12.58
N GLU A 38 -14.14 18.59 11.39
CA GLU A 38 -15.39 19.22 10.91
C GLU A 38 -16.54 19.00 11.89
N TYR A 39 -16.67 17.77 12.42
CA TYR A 39 -17.66 17.47 13.46
C TYR A 39 -17.47 18.30 14.74
N LYS A 40 -16.24 18.42 15.23
CA LYS A 40 -15.95 19.26 16.42
C LYS A 40 -16.28 20.73 16.19
N GLU A 41 -15.86 21.27 15.05
CA GLU A 41 -16.14 22.66 14.67
C GLU A 41 -17.65 22.91 14.53
N ALA A 42 -18.38 22.00 13.89
CA ALA A 42 -19.83 22.06 13.78
C ALA A 42 -20.51 22.02 15.15
N LYS A 43 -20.06 21.16 16.06
CA LYS A 43 -20.58 21.07 17.43
C LYS A 43 -20.32 22.38 18.24
N GLN A 44 -19.12 22.94 18.11
CA GLN A 44 -18.76 24.20 18.75
C GLN A 44 -19.61 25.37 18.21
N TYR A 45 -19.79 25.40 16.88
CA TYR A 45 -20.65 26.43 16.25
C TYR A 45 -22.09 26.35 16.74
N LEU A 46 -22.68 25.16 16.83
CA LEU A 46 -24.06 24.98 17.33
C LEU A 46 -24.23 25.39 18.80
N ALA A 47 -23.20 25.15 19.63
CA ALA A 47 -23.21 25.57 21.02
C ALA A 47 -23.11 27.09 21.19
N ALA A 48 -22.46 27.79 20.26
CA ALA A 48 -22.33 29.27 20.31
C ALA A 48 -23.45 30.02 19.57
N ALA A 49 -24.23 29.33 18.72
CA ALA A 49 -25.21 29.92 17.81
C ALA A 49 -26.66 29.79 18.35
N GLU A 50 -26.89 30.00 19.67
CA GLU A 50 -28.22 30.02 20.22
C GLU A 50 -29.04 31.17 19.59
N GLY A 51 -30.19 30.79 18.97
CA GLY A 51 -31.10 31.78 18.35
C GLY A 51 -30.77 32.19 16.91
N VAL A 52 -29.67 31.71 16.32
CA VAL A 52 -29.32 32.00 14.92
C VAL A 52 -29.91 30.94 14.00
N GLU A 53 -30.77 31.32 13.06
CA GLU A 53 -31.30 30.46 11.99
C GLU A 53 -30.54 30.70 10.69
N GLY A 54 -30.44 29.65 9.82
CA GLY A 54 -29.86 29.77 8.50
C GLY A 54 -29.20 28.48 8.00
N LYS A 55 -28.87 28.45 6.72
CA LYS A 55 -28.28 27.30 6.02
C LYS A 55 -27.03 26.71 6.72
N ARG A 56 -26.24 27.55 7.37
CA ARG A 56 -25.04 27.13 8.10
C ARG A 56 -25.40 26.31 9.34
N LYS A 57 -26.44 26.68 10.07
CA LYS A 57 -26.93 25.93 11.23
C LYS A 57 -27.47 24.57 10.81
N GLU A 58 -28.26 24.52 9.73
CA GLU A 58 -28.78 23.26 9.17
C GLU A 58 -27.62 22.31 8.75
N PHE A 59 -26.61 22.84 8.05
CA PHE A 59 -25.42 22.09 7.65
C PHE A 59 -24.64 21.54 8.84
N CYS A 60 -24.38 22.36 9.87
CA CYS A 60 -23.69 21.91 11.08
C CYS A 60 -24.52 20.89 11.86
N THR A 61 -25.83 21.06 11.92
CA THR A 61 -26.75 20.09 12.56
C THR A 61 -26.68 18.75 11.84
N HIS A 62 -26.74 18.74 10.51
CA HIS A 62 -26.60 17.53 9.71
C HIS A 62 -25.27 16.82 9.98
N ILE A 63 -24.14 17.54 10.01
CA ILE A 63 -22.84 16.95 10.33
C ILE A 63 -22.86 16.29 11.71
N VAL A 64 -23.34 16.99 12.73
CA VAL A 64 -23.36 16.49 14.12
C VAL A 64 -24.24 15.25 14.27
N GLN A 65 -25.37 15.23 13.61
CA GLN A 65 -26.32 14.09 13.67
C GLN A 65 -25.81 12.85 12.90
N THR A 66 -25.14 13.06 11.76
CA THR A 66 -24.79 11.98 10.85
C THR A 66 -23.40 11.39 11.09
N PHE A 67 -22.44 12.20 11.55
CA PHE A 67 -21.04 11.79 11.71
C PHE A 67 -20.86 10.50 12.56
N PRO A 68 -21.45 10.35 13.75
CA PRO A 68 -21.24 9.14 14.58
C PRO A 68 -21.71 7.87 13.85
N ARG A 69 -22.90 7.94 13.24
CA ARG A 69 -23.50 6.80 12.52
C ARG A 69 -22.65 6.42 11.31
N TYR A 70 -22.28 7.38 10.46
CA TYR A 70 -21.48 7.10 9.27
C TYR A 70 -20.08 6.65 9.62
N THR A 71 -19.49 7.15 10.69
CA THR A 71 -18.18 6.69 11.18
C THR A 71 -18.24 5.20 11.54
N ILE A 72 -19.22 4.79 12.34
CA ILE A 72 -19.38 3.38 12.74
C ILE A 72 -19.64 2.50 11.51
N GLN A 73 -20.54 2.90 10.62
CA GLN A 73 -20.82 2.16 9.39
C GLN A 73 -19.58 2.01 8.50
N THR A 74 -18.79 3.07 8.35
CA THR A 74 -17.56 3.03 7.57
C THR A 74 -16.50 2.14 8.21
N LEU A 75 -16.34 2.17 9.53
CA LEU A 75 -15.44 1.29 10.26
C LEU A 75 -15.82 -0.17 10.09
N LEU A 76 -17.11 -0.50 10.26
CA LEU A 76 -17.62 -1.87 10.05
C LEU A 76 -17.40 -2.33 8.60
N PHE A 77 -17.67 -1.46 7.64
CA PHE A 77 -17.38 -1.73 6.23
C PHE A 77 -15.88 -1.99 6.00
N CYS A 78 -15.00 -1.19 6.61
CA CYS A 78 -13.56 -1.38 6.49
C CYS A 78 -13.11 -2.70 7.12
N VAL A 79 -13.64 -3.09 8.27
CA VAL A 79 -13.37 -4.40 8.88
C VAL A 79 -13.78 -5.52 7.93
N GLY A 80 -14.97 -5.45 7.34
CA GLY A 80 -15.43 -6.45 6.37
C GLY A 80 -14.55 -6.55 5.14
N PHE A 81 -14.29 -5.41 4.49
CA PHE A 81 -13.64 -5.39 3.17
C PHE A 81 -12.10 -5.34 3.20
N PHE A 82 -11.48 -4.88 4.29
CA PHE A 82 -10.02 -4.76 4.37
C PHE A 82 -9.37 -5.70 5.38
N LEU A 83 -10.16 -6.44 6.18
CA LEU A 83 -9.65 -7.48 7.08
C LEU A 83 -10.27 -8.83 6.76
N ILE A 84 -11.61 -8.97 6.85
CA ILE A 84 -12.28 -10.28 6.74
C ILE A 84 -12.18 -10.83 5.32
N ILE A 85 -12.58 -10.08 4.30
CA ILE A 85 -12.55 -10.55 2.90
C ILE A 85 -11.12 -10.85 2.43
N PRO A 86 -10.10 -10.00 2.65
CA PRO A 86 -8.72 -10.36 2.36
C PRO A 86 -8.23 -11.60 3.06
N ALA A 87 -8.58 -11.80 4.33
CA ALA A 87 -8.22 -13.01 5.07
C ALA A 87 -8.86 -14.27 4.46
N ILE A 88 -10.14 -14.19 4.07
CA ILE A 88 -10.83 -15.29 3.39
C ILE A 88 -10.15 -15.59 2.05
N ILE A 89 -9.86 -14.58 1.22
CA ILE A 89 -9.18 -14.76 -0.07
C ILE A 89 -7.80 -15.39 0.13
N TYR A 90 -7.05 -14.94 1.13
CA TYR A 90 -5.74 -15.47 1.47
C TYR A 90 -5.82 -16.95 1.87
N LEU A 91 -6.75 -17.32 2.74
CA LEU A 91 -6.93 -18.71 3.15
C LEU A 91 -7.40 -19.59 1.99
N LEU A 92 -8.33 -19.11 1.16
CA LEU A 92 -8.79 -19.83 -0.03
C LEU A 92 -7.68 -20.04 -1.07
N SER A 93 -6.66 -19.17 -1.11
CA SER A 93 -5.51 -19.37 -2.02
C SER A 93 -4.69 -20.61 -1.67
N TYR A 94 -4.82 -21.16 -0.46
CA TYR A 94 -4.21 -22.44 -0.05
C TYR A 94 -5.06 -23.66 -0.36
N LEU A 95 -6.26 -23.48 -0.93
CA LEU A 95 -7.13 -24.63 -1.24
C LEU A 95 -6.47 -25.66 -2.15
N PRO A 96 -5.73 -25.31 -3.24
CA PRO A 96 -5.01 -26.30 -4.04
C PRO A 96 -3.97 -27.08 -3.23
N TYR A 97 -3.29 -26.44 -2.27
CA TYR A 97 -2.33 -27.09 -1.39
C TYR A 97 -3.01 -28.09 -0.44
N LEU A 98 -4.13 -27.72 0.15
CA LEU A 98 -4.92 -28.60 1.03
C LEU A 98 -5.54 -29.80 0.29
N LEU A 99 -5.85 -29.65 -1.00
CA LEU A 99 -6.47 -30.68 -1.84
C LEU A 99 -5.43 -31.51 -2.62
N CYS A 100 -4.13 -31.39 -2.30
CA CYS A 100 -3.10 -32.14 -2.97
C CYS A 100 -3.31 -33.65 -2.75
N ALA A 101 -3.41 -34.42 -3.87
CA ALA A 101 -3.73 -35.82 -3.82
C ALA A 101 -2.58 -36.71 -3.29
N GLU A 102 -1.34 -36.27 -3.43
CA GLU A 102 -0.16 -37.05 -3.03
C GLU A 102 0.05 -37.05 -1.51
N LYS A 103 -0.36 -36.00 -0.82
CA LYS A 103 -0.26 -35.88 0.63
C LYS A 103 -1.40 -35.01 1.15
N PRO A 104 -2.24 -35.54 2.06
CA PRO A 104 -3.29 -34.71 2.67
C PRO A 104 -2.66 -33.70 3.62
N TYR A 105 -2.68 -32.43 3.22
CA TYR A 105 -2.27 -31.33 4.07
C TYR A 105 -3.43 -30.80 4.90
N THR A 106 -3.12 -30.28 6.07
CA THR A 106 -4.09 -29.74 7.05
C THR A 106 -3.95 -28.22 7.19
N LEU A 107 -4.88 -27.59 7.90
CA LEU A 107 -4.77 -26.17 8.26
C LEU A 107 -3.54 -25.89 9.15
N ALA A 108 -3.09 -26.87 9.94
CA ALA A 108 -1.86 -26.76 10.72
C ALA A 108 -0.63 -26.66 9.82
N ASP A 109 -0.62 -27.39 8.69
CA ASP A 109 0.46 -27.30 7.70
C ASP A 109 0.46 -25.92 7.01
N VAL A 110 -0.70 -25.34 6.71
CA VAL A 110 -0.81 -23.97 6.19
C VAL A 110 -0.20 -22.98 7.19
N TRP A 111 -0.48 -23.12 8.49
CA TRP A 111 0.13 -22.31 9.52
C TRP A 111 1.66 -22.51 9.59
N GLY A 112 2.11 -23.74 9.49
CA GLY A 112 3.53 -24.10 9.40
C GLY A 112 4.24 -23.40 8.25
N VAL A 113 3.59 -23.32 7.07
CA VAL A 113 4.11 -22.57 5.90
C VAL A 113 4.26 -21.08 6.22
N GLN A 114 3.30 -20.44 6.92
CA GLN A 114 3.42 -19.04 7.32
C GLN A 114 4.63 -18.80 8.22
N THR A 115 4.76 -19.64 9.24
CA THR A 115 5.89 -19.58 10.18
C THR A 115 7.23 -19.79 9.48
N TYR A 116 7.29 -20.76 8.58
CA TYR A 116 8.49 -21.00 7.77
C TYR A 116 8.85 -19.78 6.91
N MET A 117 7.89 -19.22 6.17
CA MET A 117 8.14 -18.04 5.34
C MET A 117 8.62 -16.85 6.16
N PHE A 118 7.99 -16.60 7.31
CA PHE A 118 8.39 -15.52 8.21
C PHE A 118 9.82 -15.71 8.71
N ASN A 119 10.15 -16.89 9.23
CA ASN A 119 11.48 -17.21 9.73
C ASN A 119 12.54 -17.14 8.63
N TYR A 120 12.24 -17.69 7.45
CA TYR A 120 13.13 -17.60 6.29
C TYR A 120 13.47 -16.15 5.95
N HIS A 121 12.44 -15.30 5.84
CA HIS A 121 12.67 -13.90 5.47
C HIS A 121 13.29 -13.03 6.58
N SER A 122 13.07 -13.36 7.84
CA SER A 122 13.65 -12.63 8.97
C SER A 122 15.10 -13.00 9.27
N GLN A 123 15.50 -14.24 8.93
CA GLN A 123 16.82 -14.77 9.23
C GLN A 123 17.75 -14.86 8.01
N LEU A 124 17.29 -14.40 6.84
CA LEU A 124 18.06 -14.50 5.60
C LEU A 124 19.28 -13.57 5.65
N THR A 125 20.46 -14.17 5.76
CA THR A 125 21.76 -13.47 5.74
C THR A 125 22.51 -13.63 4.42
N ALA A 126 21.98 -14.43 3.48
CA ALA A 126 22.60 -14.67 2.20
C ALA A 126 22.79 -13.35 1.41
N THR A 127 23.96 -13.21 0.81
CA THR A 127 24.28 -12.10 -0.08
C THR A 127 24.14 -12.54 -1.55
N HIS A 128 23.95 -11.58 -2.43
CA HIS A 128 23.84 -11.85 -3.86
C HIS A 128 24.56 -10.76 -4.65
N PRO A 129 25.34 -11.07 -5.71
CA PRO A 129 26.13 -10.10 -6.45
C PRO A 129 25.30 -8.98 -7.11
N PHE A 130 24.01 -9.26 -7.39
CA PHE A 130 23.08 -8.29 -7.97
C PHE A 130 22.06 -7.75 -6.95
N GLN A 131 22.32 -7.89 -5.64
CA GLN A 131 21.49 -7.24 -4.64
C GLN A 131 21.60 -5.72 -4.76
N SER A 132 20.49 -5.03 -4.51
CA SER A 132 20.42 -3.58 -4.56
C SER A 132 19.57 -3.03 -3.41
N PRO A 133 20.07 -2.06 -2.63
CA PRO A 133 19.28 -1.40 -1.60
C PRO A 133 18.21 -0.50 -2.23
N TRP A 134 17.16 -0.23 -1.47
CA TRP A 134 15.97 0.50 -1.87
C TRP A 134 16.27 1.86 -2.56
N TYR A 135 17.29 2.58 -2.12
CA TYR A 135 17.65 3.90 -2.68
C TYR A 135 18.24 3.85 -4.09
N GLN A 136 18.66 2.68 -4.56
CA GLN A 136 19.17 2.49 -5.92
C GLN A 136 18.05 2.25 -6.94
N TRP A 137 16.85 1.84 -6.48
CA TRP A 137 15.78 1.42 -7.38
C TRP A 137 15.16 2.56 -8.19
N PRO A 138 14.92 3.77 -7.64
CA PRO A 138 14.37 4.88 -8.42
C PRO A 138 15.22 5.23 -9.65
N LEU A 139 16.53 5.02 -9.59
CA LEU A 139 17.47 5.31 -10.65
C LEU A 139 17.89 4.09 -11.48
N MET A 140 17.37 2.89 -11.15
CA MET A 140 17.76 1.63 -11.77
C MET A 140 19.29 1.39 -11.79
N ILE A 141 19.99 1.73 -10.71
CA ILE A 141 21.46 1.68 -10.66
C ILE A 141 21.97 0.25 -10.82
N ARG A 142 21.26 -0.74 -10.28
CA ARG A 142 21.65 -2.14 -10.34
C ARG A 142 20.46 -3.04 -10.74
N PRO A 143 20.31 -3.35 -12.04
CA PRO A 143 19.41 -4.39 -12.53
C PRO A 143 19.79 -5.76 -11.96
N ILE A 144 18.84 -6.70 -11.91
CA ILE A 144 19.14 -8.07 -11.54
C ILE A 144 19.38 -8.93 -12.77
N TYR A 145 20.35 -9.81 -12.67
CA TYR A 145 20.68 -10.78 -13.69
C TYR A 145 20.29 -12.18 -13.18
N TYR A 146 19.30 -12.78 -13.83
CA TYR A 146 18.74 -14.07 -13.39
C TYR A 146 19.43 -15.27 -13.96
N TYR A 147 19.91 -15.17 -15.22
CA TYR A 147 20.41 -16.31 -15.95
C TYR A 147 21.45 -15.91 -16.98
N ALA A 148 22.53 -16.68 -17.04
CA ALA A 148 23.50 -16.68 -18.12
C ALA A 148 23.48 -18.05 -18.79
N GLY A 149 23.32 -18.10 -20.11
CA GLY A 149 23.40 -19.33 -20.88
C GLY A 149 24.80 -19.93 -20.82
N ALA A 150 24.87 -21.25 -20.62
CA ALA A 150 26.10 -22.02 -20.72
C ALA A 150 26.20 -22.71 -22.09
N ASN A 151 27.43 -23.09 -22.49
CA ASN A 151 27.72 -23.87 -23.71
C ASN A 151 27.21 -23.22 -25.01
N LEU A 152 27.43 -21.89 -25.15
CA LEU A 152 27.12 -21.15 -26.36
C LEU A 152 28.35 -21.06 -27.27
N PRO A 153 28.16 -20.96 -28.60
CA PRO A 153 29.26 -20.66 -29.54
C PRO A 153 29.98 -19.36 -29.17
N GLU A 154 31.23 -19.22 -29.58
CA GLU A 154 32.00 -18.01 -29.35
C GLU A 154 31.27 -16.76 -29.89
N GLY A 155 31.26 -15.69 -29.10
CA GLY A 155 30.59 -14.43 -29.44
C GLY A 155 29.08 -14.40 -29.18
N MET A 156 28.48 -15.50 -28.72
CA MET A 156 27.07 -15.55 -28.36
C MET A 156 26.87 -15.47 -26.84
N MET A 157 25.89 -14.63 -26.42
CA MET A 157 25.44 -14.53 -25.03
C MET A 157 23.93 -14.76 -24.97
N ARG A 158 23.49 -15.56 -24.00
CA ARG A 158 22.07 -15.75 -23.70
C ARG A 158 21.86 -15.38 -22.24
N SER A 159 20.99 -14.41 -21.99
CA SER A 159 20.79 -13.90 -20.63
C SER A 159 19.33 -13.54 -20.36
N ILE A 160 18.95 -13.61 -19.09
CA ILE A 160 17.68 -13.09 -18.57
C ILE A 160 18.03 -12.08 -17.48
N ALA A 161 17.63 -10.82 -17.69
CA ALA A 161 17.79 -9.75 -16.72
C ALA A 161 16.44 -9.07 -16.46
N ALA A 162 16.23 -8.56 -15.24
CA ALA A 162 15.08 -7.74 -14.94
C ALA A 162 15.52 -6.31 -14.56
N PHE A 163 14.89 -5.35 -15.22
CA PHE A 163 15.03 -3.92 -14.95
C PHE A 163 13.71 -3.22 -15.28
N GLY A 164 13.49 -2.04 -14.74
CA GLY A 164 12.31 -1.25 -15.04
C GLY A 164 12.34 -0.71 -16.49
N ASN A 165 11.17 -0.44 -17.06
CA ASN A 165 11.10 0.31 -18.30
C ASN A 165 11.60 1.75 -18.03
N PRO A 166 12.69 2.22 -18.65
CA PRO A 166 13.30 3.53 -18.35
C PRO A 166 12.31 4.69 -18.50
N ALA A 167 11.47 4.66 -19.54
CA ALA A 167 10.50 5.71 -19.78
C ALA A 167 9.48 5.81 -18.64
N VAL A 168 8.93 4.70 -18.19
CA VAL A 168 7.95 4.65 -17.07
C VAL A 168 8.65 4.99 -15.75
N TRP A 169 9.82 4.43 -15.53
CA TRP A 169 10.52 4.50 -14.24
C TRP A 169 11.05 5.90 -13.94
N TRP A 170 11.77 6.51 -14.89
CA TRP A 170 12.34 7.83 -14.70
C TRP A 170 11.31 8.95 -14.78
N THR A 171 10.29 8.83 -15.64
CA THR A 171 9.17 9.79 -15.62
C THR A 171 8.36 9.68 -14.34
N GLY A 172 8.18 8.45 -13.80
CA GLY A 172 7.55 8.24 -12.49
C GLY A 172 8.36 8.91 -11.37
N PHE A 173 9.66 8.72 -11.33
CA PHE A 173 10.55 9.38 -10.36
C PHE A 173 10.51 10.90 -10.46
N ALA A 174 10.61 11.44 -11.68
CA ALA A 174 10.48 12.89 -11.92
C ALA A 174 9.09 13.41 -11.47
N SER A 175 8.03 12.63 -11.70
CA SER A 175 6.67 12.99 -11.26
C SER A 175 6.55 13.05 -9.73
N VAL A 176 7.22 12.17 -9.00
CA VAL A 176 7.27 12.23 -7.53
C VAL A 176 7.92 13.52 -7.05
N ILE A 177 9.07 13.89 -7.66
CA ILE A 177 9.76 15.16 -7.35
C ILE A 177 8.84 16.35 -7.66
N ALA A 178 8.16 16.32 -8.81
CA ALA A 178 7.21 17.37 -9.17
C ALA A 178 6.06 17.47 -8.18
N CYS A 179 5.48 16.34 -7.72
CA CYS A 179 4.44 16.33 -6.69
C CYS A 179 4.91 16.96 -5.37
N LEU A 180 6.12 16.64 -4.93
CA LEU A 180 6.71 17.23 -3.73
C LEU A 180 6.92 18.74 -3.89
N PHE A 181 7.42 19.19 -5.05
CA PHE A 181 7.59 20.60 -5.36
C PHE A 181 6.23 21.33 -5.38
N MET A 182 5.22 20.75 -6.01
CA MET A 182 3.87 21.31 -6.06
C MET A 182 3.28 21.45 -4.66
N LEU A 183 3.46 20.47 -3.76
CA LEU A 183 3.04 20.57 -2.36
C LEU A 183 3.84 21.62 -1.56
N ALA A 184 5.10 21.85 -1.90
CA ALA A 184 5.89 22.92 -1.29
C ALA A 184 5.42 24.32 -1.74
N ASN A 185 4.88 24.45 -2.95
CA ASN A 185 4.42 25.71 -3.51
C ASN A 185 3.13 26.17 -2.85
N ARG A 186 3.14 27.43 -2.31
CA ARG A 186 1.99 28.00 -1.62
C ARG A 186 0.76 28.18 -2.50
N ALA A 187 0.92 28.44 -3.81
CA ALA A 187 -0.19 28.61 -4.75
C ALA A 187 -1.00 27.32 -4.90
N TRP A 188 -0.35 26.17 -5.00
CA TRP A 188 -1.00 24.85 -5.09
C TRP A 188 -1.66 24.44 -3.77
N ARG A 189 -1.10 24.84 -2.63
CA ARG A 189 -1.67 24.53 -1.30
C ARG A 189 -2.98 25.27 -1.01
N LYS A 190 -3.27 26.34 -1.72
CA LYS A 190 -4.55 27.09 -1.59
C LYS A 190 -5.71 26.38 -2.27
N GLU A 191 -5.45 25.38 -3.14
CA GLU A 191 -6.45 24.60 -3.85
C GLU A 191 -6.65 23.24 -3.12
N PRO A 192 -7.67 23.09 -2.24
CA PRO A 192 -7.79 21.93 -1.36
C PRO A 192 -7.89 20.61 -2.14
N ASP A 193 -8.66 20.55 -3.21
CA ASP A 193 -8.87 19.32 -3.98
C ASP A 193 -7.57 18.85 -4.66
N LYS A 194 -6.81 19.77 -5.26
CA LYS A 194 -5.52 19.45 -5.89
C LYS A 194 -4.49 18.99 -4.86
N LYS A 195 -4.44 19.67 -3.71
CA LYS A 195 -3.57 19.30 -2.60
C LYS A 195 -3.88 17.90 -2.10
N ASP A 196 -5.15 17.59 -1.88
CA ASP A 196 -5.56 16.29 -1.36
C ASP A 196 -5.22 15.16 -2.33
N ALA A 197 -5.44 15.34 -3.65
CA ALA A 197 -5.03 14.37 -4.66
C ALA A 197 -3.52 14.08 -4.63
N LEU A 198 -2.67 15.12 -4.57
CA LEU A 198 -1.22 14.96 -4.48
C LEU A 198 -0.81 14.23 -3.19
N VAL A 199 -1.42 14.58 -2.06
CA VAL A 199 -1.16 13.93 -0.77
C VAL A 199 -1.52 12.45 -0.83
N TYR A 200 -2.67 12.08 -1.41
CA TYR A 200 -3.07 10.68 -1.54
C TYR A 200 -2.11 9.87 -2.42
N VAL A 201 -1.68 10.42 -3.56
CA VAL A 201 -0.69 9.77 -4.43
C VAL A 201 0.61 9.50 -3.65
N LEU A 202 1.10 10.50 -2.91
CA LEU A 202 2.33 10.34 -2.12
C LEU A 202 2.16 9.36 -0.94
N ILE A 203 1.01 9.33 -0.29
CA ILE A 203 0.72 8.34 0.77
C ILE A 203 0.73 6.93 0.19
N CYS A 204 0.10 6.70 -0.96
CA CYS A 204 0.09 5.39 -1.61
C CYS A 204 1.50 4.95 -1.99
N LEU A 205 2.29 5.85 -2.60
CA LEU A 205 3.68 5.58 -2.93
C LEU A 205 4.52 5.29 -1.68
N ALA A 206 4.39 6.12 -0.66
CA ALA A 206 5.11 5.94 0.61
C ALA A 206 4.74 4.61 1.27
N GLY A 207 3.46 4.23 1.27
CA GLY A 207 3.01 2.95 1.80
C GLY A 207 3.65 1.76 1.09
N ALA A 208 3.83 1.82 -0.22
CA ALA A 208 4.46 0.76 -1.00
C ALA A 208 5.99 0.75 -0.87
N PHE A 209 6.62 1.92 -0.74
CA PHE A 209 8.07 2.09 -0.85
C PHE A 209 8.80 2.18 0.50
N LEU A 210 8.28 2.95 1.48
CA LEU A 210 8.98 3.18 2.75
C LEU A 210 9.25 1.92 3.58
N PRO A 211 8.42 0.87 3.59
CA PRO A 211 8.75 -0.35 4.33
C PRO A 211 10.10 -0.95 3.94
N TRP A 212 10.54 -0.77 2.71
CA TRP A 212 11.82 -1.28 2.23
C TRP A 212 13.03 -0.62 2.89
N VAL A 213 12.89 0.59 3.45
CA VAL A 213 13.93 1.27 4.22
C VAL A 213 14.35 0.45 5.44
N PHE A 214 13.42 -0.30 6.02
CA PHE A 214 13.62 -1.11 7.23
C PHE A 214 14.05 -2.55 6.95
N ILE A 215 14.12 -2.96 5.68
CA ILE A 215 14.53 -4.31 5.30
C ILE A 215 16.05 -4.37 5.18
N THR A 216 16.69 -5.10 6.08
CA THR A 216 18.17 -5.21 6.19
C THR A 216 18.75 -6.36 5.36
N ARG A 217 17.93 -7.36 4.98
CA ARG A 217 18.38 -8.48 4.14
C ARG A 217 18.62 -8.06 2.69
N ALA A 218 19.22 -8.94 1.90
CA ALA A 218 19.38 -8.74 0.47
C ALA A 218 18.03 -8.44 -0.20
N THR A 219 17.98 -7.32 -0.91
CA THR A 219 16.83 -6.87 -1.69
C THR A 219 17.24 -6.65 -3.14
N PHE A 220 16.24 -6.51 -4.02
CA PHE A 220 16.46 -6.42 -5.46
C PHE A 220 15.46 -5.47 -6.08
N ILE A 221 15.81 -4.90 -7.24
CA ILE A 221 14.95 -3.95 -7.96
C ILE A 221 13.52 -4.47 -8.26
N TYR A 222 13.31 -5.77 -8.40
CA TYR A 222 11.98 -6.34 -8.64
C TYR A 222 11.05 -6.31 -7.41
N HIS A 223 11.53 -5.84 -6.27
CA HIS A 223 10.69 -5.58 -5.10
C HIS A 223 9.96 -4.24 -5.17
N TYR A 224 10.42 -3.35 -6.04
CA TYR A 224 9.88 -2.00 -6.24
C TYR A 224 8.72 -1.94 -7.24
#